data_dd8476f2709f1a4300608279e24c4285
#
_entry.id   dd8476f2709f1a4300608279e24c4285
#
_cell.length_a   1.000
_cell.length_b   1.000
_cell.length_c   1.000
_cell.angle_alpha   90.00
_cell.angle_beta   90.00
_cell.angle_gamma   90.00
#
_symmetry.space_group_name_H-M   'P 1'
#
loop_
_entity.id
_entity.type
_entity.pdbx_description
1 polymer ?
#
loop_
_entity_poly.entity_id
_entity_poly.type
_entity_poly.pdbx_seq_one_letter_code
_entity_poly.pdbx_strand_id
1 'polypeptide(L)'
;MHPAAVQSILDEHLAIASVLYGLRSRVRRMRTGEAPPDFLLLHAMLDYIVEYPDRWHHPKESRYLFATLRERDPKAAKLIDELEREHRDGDALIADLRRALSAFEKGDAATIQRFAAIVETYAHMQWEHMRKEEDLLLPMAERSLGADDWRRIADAFRENDNPLFGIKPRDDADRLYRKILSLAP
;
A
#
# COMPACT_ATOMS: atom_id res chain seq x y z
N MET A 1 5.12 -24.93 0.84
CA MET A 1 5.38 -23.89 1.88
C MET A 1 6.06 -22.74 1.17
N HIS A 2 5.46 -21.55 1.19
CA HIS A 2 6.03 -20.37 0.57
C HIS A 2 7.34 -19.94 1.26
N PRO A 3 8.28 -19.32 0.52
CA PRO A 3 9.43 -18.65 1.12
C PRO A 3 9.01 -17.62 2.17
N ALA A 4 9.80 -17.43 3.24
CA ALA A 4 9.46 -16.46 4.31
C ALA A 4 9.26 -15.03 3.79
N ALA A 5 10.01 -14.65 2.74
CA ALA A 5 9.84 -13.35 2.09
C ALA A 5 8.46 -13.17 1.46
N VAL A 6 7.91 -14.21 0.83
CA VAL A 6 6.57 -14.18 0.24
C VAL A 6 5.53 -13.94 1.33
N GLN A 7 5.63 -14.63 2.47
CA GLN A 7 4.72 -14.40 3.59
C GLN A 7 4.81 -12.97 4.10
N SER A 8 6.02 -12.40 4.24
CA SER A 8 6.20 -11.02 4.66
C SER A 8 5.54 -10.04 3.69
N ILE A 9 5.69 -10.23 2.38
CA ILE A 9 5.05 -9.40 1.35
C ILE A 9 3.52 -9.48 1.47
N LEU A 10 2.96 -10.69 1.58
CA LEU A 10 1.51 -10.88 1.72
C LEU A 10 0.95 -10.25 3.00
N ASP A 11 1.67 -10.35 4.12
CA ASP A 11 1.27 -9.70 5.38
C ASP A 11 1.29 -8.17 5.25
N GLU A 12 2.25 -7.61 4.51
CA GLU A 12 2.33 -6.19 4.20
C GLU A 12 1.20 -5.73 3.28
N HIS A 13 0.87 -6.50 2.24
CA HIS A 13 -0.28 -6.25 1.37
C HIS A 13 -1.60 -6.25 2.15
N LEU A 14 -1.78 -7.19 3.07
CA LEU A 14 -2.96 -7.21 3.94
C LEU A 14 -3.08 -5.94 4.79
N ALA A 15 -1.95 -5.44 5.32
CA ALA A 15 -1.92 -4.19 6.07
C ALA A 15 -2.30 -2.99 5.20
N ILE A 16 -1.71 -2.88 4.01
CA ILE A 16 -2.01 -1.83 3.03
C ILE A 16 -3.49 -1.88 2.64
N ALA A 17 -4.00 -3.05 2.27
CA ALA A 17 -5.40 -3.25 1.90
C ALA A 17 -6.37 -2.85 3.03
N SER A 18 -6.01 -3.14 4.28
CA SER A 18 -6.82 -2.77 5.46
C SER A 18 -6.93 -1.24 5.62
N VAL A 19 -5.83 -0.51 5.42
CA VAL A 19 -5.85 0.96 5.48
C VAL A 19 -6.64 1.55 4.32
N LEU A 20 -6.47 1.04 3.11
CA LEU A 20 -7.23 1.47 1.93
C LEU A 20 -8.74 1.24 2.10
N TYR A 21 -9.12 0.08 2.64
CA TYR A 21 -10.52 -0.22 2.94
C TYR A 21 -11.10 0.76 3.98
N GLY A 22 -10.36 1.01 5.07
CA GLY A 22 -10.75 1.97 6.10
C GLY A 22 -10.93 3.38 5.54
N LEU A 23 -9.99 3.84 4.70
CA LEU A 23 -10.05 5.15 4.03
C LEU A 23 -11.29 5.27 3.15
N ARG A 24 -11.54 4.28 2.27
CA ARG A 24 -12.75 4.26 1.41
C ARG A 24 -14.04 4.28 2.23
N SER A 25 -14.13 3.41 3.22
CA SER A 25 -15.31 3.32 4.08
C SER A 25 -15.58 4.65 4.78
N ARG A 26 -14.54 5.28 5.34
CA ARG A 26 -14.66 6.57 6.01
C ARG A 26 -15.14 7.67 5.07
N VAL A 27 -14.51 7.79 3.90
CA VAL A 27 -14.85 8.80 2.90
C VAL A 27 -16.28 8.61 2.38
N ARG A 28 -16.71 7.36 2.16
CA ARG A 28 -18.09 7.06 1.76
C ARG A 28 -19.10 7.55 2.80
N ARG A 29 -18.89 7.22 4.09
CA ARG A 29 -19.77 7.63 5.19
C ARG A 29 -19.83 9.16 5.36
N MET A 30 -18.71 9.83 5.16
CA MET A 30 -18.67 11.30 5.17
C MET A 30 -19.49 11.88 4.01
N ARG A 31 -19.34 11.31 2.80
CA ARG A 31 -20.06 11.75 1.60
C ARG A 31 -21.58 11.57 1.70
N THR A 32 -22.03 10.51 2.39
CA THR A 32 -23.46 10.23 2.63
C THR A 32 -24.04 10.97 3.84
N GLY A 33 -23.20 11.70 4.59
CA GLY A 33 -23.63 12.39 5.82
C GLY A 33 -23.79 11.48 7.03
N GLU A 34 -23.40 10.20 6.92
CA GLU A 34 -23.47 9.21 8.02
C GLU A 34 -22.40 9.45 9.10
N ALA A 35 -21.35 10.18 8.77
CA ALA A 35 -20.28 10.50 9.71
C ALA A 35 -19.70 11.89 9.44
N PRO A 36 -19.35 12.66 10.49
CA PRO A 36 -18.66 13.93 10.33
C PRO A 36 -17.23 13.71 9.79
N PRO A 37 -16.62 14.74 9.15
CA PRO A 37 -15.21 14.69 8.80
C PRO A 37 -14.31 14.46 10.02
N ASP A 38 -13.34 13.58 9.84
CA ASP A 38 -12.25 13.36 10.80
C ASP A 38 -10.92 13.56 10.06
N PHE A 39 -10.55 14.82 9.89
CA PHE A 39 -9.36 15.20 9.12
C PHE A 39 -8.08 14.64 9.72
N LEU A 40 -7.98 14.58 11.06
CA LEU A 40 -6.82 13.98 11.73
C LEU A 40 -6.63 12.52 11.32
N LEU A 41 -7.71 11.74 11.30
CA LEU A 41 -7.66 10.35 10.87
C LEU A 41 -7.32 10.24 9.37
N LEU A 42 -7.92 11.09 8.52
CA LEU A 42 -7.64 11.06 7.08
C LEU A 42 -6.18 11.40 6.77
N HIS A 43 -5.62 12.43 7.42
CA HIS A 43 -4.19 12.76 7.30
C HIS A 43 -3.32 11.60 7.75
N ALA A 44 -3.61 11.00 8.91
CA ALA A 44 -2.85 9.87 9.43
C ALA A 44 -2.89 8.63 8.49
N MET A 45 -4.04 8.36 7.84
CA MET A 45 -4.13 7.30 6.84
C MET A 45 -3.31 7.59 5.59
N LEU A 46 -3.34 8.84 5.09
CA LEU A 46 -2.50 9.23 3.95
C LEU A 46 -1.01 9.25 4.30
N ASP A 47 -0.65 9.66 5.53
CA ASP A 47 0.73 9.59 5.99
C ASP A 47 1.23 8.14 6.08
N TYR A 48 0.39 7.22 6.57
CA TYR A 48 0.74 5.79 6.54
C TYR A 48 1.00 5.28 5.12
N ILE A 49 0.13 5.63 4.16
CA ILE A 49 0.28 5.20 2.76
C ILE A 49 1.60 5.71 2.17
N VAL A 50 1.97 6.96 2.44
CA VAL A 50 3.24 7.53 1.96
C VAL A 50 4.45 6.94 2.69
N GLU A 51 4.39 6.84 4.01
CA GLU A 51 5.55 6.39 4.80
C GLU A 51 5.80 4.89 4.63
N TYR A 52 4.77 4.07 4.46
CA TYR A 52 4.98 2.63 4.45
C TYR A 52 5.04 2.03 3.04
N PRO A 53 3.98 2.00 2.20
CA PRO A 53 4.09 1.45 0.86
C PRO A 53 5.15 2.16 0.02
N ASP A 54 5.06 3.48 -0.10
CA ASP A 54 5.86 4.22 -1.09
C ASP A 54 7.32 4.34 -0.67
N ARG A 55 7.62 4.44 0.62
CA ARG A 55 8.99 4.68 1.10
C ARG A 55 9.75 3.41 1.49
N TRP A 56 9.06 2.37 1.88
CA TRP A 56 9.69 1.14 2.37
C TRP A 56 9.36 -0.11 1.56
N HIS A 57 8.08 -0.37 1.30
CA HIS A 57 7.63 -1.59 0.64
C HIS A 57 8.01 -1.62 -0.84
N HIS A 58 7.46 -0.74 -1.67
CA HIS A 58 7.72 -0.69 -3.12
C HIS A 58 9.21 -0.55 -3.49
N PRO A 59 10.05 0.27 -2.79
CA PRO A 59 11.47 0.32 -3.09
C PRO A 59 12.20 -0.99 -2.82
N LYS A 60 11.76 -1.79 -1.83
CA LYS A 60 12.36 -3.10 -1.57
C LYS A 60 11.93 -4.15 -2.57
N GLU A 61 10.68 -4.13 -3.01
CA GLU A 61 10.24 -4.95 -4.13
C GLU A 61 11.07 -4.65 -5.38
N SER A 62 11.14 -3.41 -5.79
CA SER A 62 11.91 -3.01 -6.97
C SER A 62 13.38 -3.40 -6.86
N ARG A 63 14.01 -3.14 -5.71
CA ARG A 63 15.45 -3.34 -5.52
C ARG A 63 15.86 -4.80 -5.35
N TYR A 64 15.06 -5.59 -4.66
CA TYR A 64 15.44 -6.94 -4.27
C TYR A 64 14.64 -8.01 -5.01
N LEU A 65 13.32 -7.93 -5.08
CA LEU A 65 12.48 -8.94 -5.72
C LEU A 65 12.48 -8.79 -7.23
N PHE A 66 12.12 -7.60 -7.74
CA PHE A 66 11.99 -7.36 -9.19
C PHE A 66 13.34 -7.44 -9.89
N ALA A 67 14.38 -6.80 -9.34
CA ALA A 67 15.72 -6.85 -9.91
C ALA A 67 16.23 -8.29 -9.99
N THR A 68 16.11 -9.07 -8.91
CA THR A 68 16.57 -10.47 -8.91
C THR A 68 15.75 -11.32 -9.87
N LEU A 69 14.41 -11.16 -9.89
CA LEU A 69 13.56 -11.92 -10.81
C LEU A 69 13.86 -11.59 -12.27
N ARG A 70 14.10 -10.32 -12.60
CA ARG A 70 14.46 -9.88 -13.96
C ARG A 70 15.75 -10.56 -14.45
N GLU A 71 16.73 -10.78 -13.56
CA GLU A 71 17.98 -11.48 -13.87
C GLU A 71 17.78 -12.97 -14.07
N ARG A 72 16.91 -13.60 -13.27
CA ARG A 72 16.68 -15.05 -13.27
C ARG A 72 15.67 -15.51 -14.31
N ASP A 73 14.66 -14.69 -14.59
CA ASP A 73 13.62 -14.96 -15.58
C ASP A 73 13.33 -13.72 -16.45
N PRO A 74 14.00 -13.57 -17.58
CA PRO A 74 13.76 -12.45 -18.50
C PRO A 74 12.30 -12.34 -18.99
N LYS A 75 11.49 -13.39 -18.89
CA LYS A 75 10.07 -13.35 -19.27
C LYS A 75 9.23 -12.50 -18.33
N ALA A 76 9.72 -12.28 -17.10
CA ALA A 76 9.08 -11.41 -16.12
C ALA A 76 9.24 -9.91 -16.45
N ALA A 77 10.17 -9.53 -17.34
CA ALA A 77 10.53 -8.14 -17.56
C ALA A 77 9.35 -7.24 -17.88
N LYS A 78 8.42 -7.67 -18.75
CA LYS A 78 7.25 -6.87 -19.13
C LYS A 78 6.32 -6.62 -17.94
N LEU A 79 6.07 -7.64 -17.12
CA LEU A 79 5.24 -7.51 -15.91
C LEU A 79 5.92 -6.58 -14.89
N ILE A 80 7.22 -6.73 -14.70
CA ILE A 80 8.00 -5.87 -13.79
C ILE A 80 7.97 -4.40 -14.26
N ASP A 81 8.14 -4.13 -15.57
CA ASP A 81 8.06 -2.77 -16.11
C ASP A 81 6.68 -2.14 -15.89
N GLU A 82 5.61 -2.95 -15.94
CA GLU A 82 4.25 -2.51 -15.62
C GLU A 82 4.11 -2.16 -14.15
N LEU A 83 4.53 -3.02 -13.23
CA LEU A 83 4.45 -2.81 -11.78
C LEU A 83 5.29 -1.60 -11.34
N GLU A 84 6.52 -1.46 -11.85
CA GLU A 84 7.35 -0.27 -11.58
C GLU A 84 6.74 1.04 -12.09
N ARG A 85 5.98 1.00 -13.18
CA ARG A 85 5.23 2.16 -13.65
C ARG A 85 4.07 2.48 -12.70
N GLU A 86 3.34 1.46 -12.22
CA GLU A 86 2.25 1.62 -11.26
C GLU A 86 2.71 2.20 -9.93
N HIS A 87 3.93 1.87 -9.45
CA HIS A 87 4.54 2.54 -8.30
C HIS A 87 4.65 4.06 -8.54
N ARG A 88 5.20 4.47 -9.68
CA ARG A 88 5.36 5.91 -10.02
C ARG A 88 4.02 6.63 -10.20
N ASP A 89 3.03 5.96 -10.79
CA ASP A 89 1.68 6.51 -10.97
C ASP A 89 0.98 6.68 -9.61
N GLY A 90 1.25 5.76 -8.65
CA GLY A 90 0.82 5.84 -7.26
C GLY A 90 1.29 7.09 -6.56
N ASP A 91 2.58 7.42 -6.68
CA ASP A 91 3.18 8.64 -6.12
C ASP A 91 2.44 9.91 -6.57
N ALA A 92 2.10 9.99 -7.87
CA ALA A 92 1.37 11.11 -8.40
C ALA A 92 -0.07 11.21 -7.84
N LEU A 93 -0.76 10.08 -7.72
CA LEU A 93 -2.12 10.03 -7.15
C LEU A 93 -2.13 10.40 -5.66
N ILE A 94 -1.13 10.01 -4.89
CA ILE A 94 -1.00 10.42 -3.48
C ILE A 94 -0.83 11.93 -3.35
N ALA A 95 -0.05 12.56 -4.21
CA ALA A 95 0.07 14.01 -4.22
C ALA A 95 -1.29 14.69 -4.51
N ASP A 96 -2.09 14.12 -5.43
CA ASP A 96 -3.43 14.58 -5.72
C ASP A 96 -4.40 14.38 -4.54
N LEU A 97 -4.34 13.24 -3.86
CA LEU A 97 -5.11 12.95 -2.65
C LEU A 97 -4.85 13.98 -1.56
N ARG A 98 -3.57 14.29 -1.28
CA ARG A 98 -3.20 15.30 -0.26
C ARG A 98 -3.73 16.68 -0.62
N ARG A 99 -3.63 17.08 -1.90
CA ARG A 99 -4.19 18.36 -2.37
C ARG A 99 -5.72 18.41 -2.23
N ALA A 100 -6.39 17.33 -2.61
CA ALA A 100 -7.85 17.24 -2.52
C ALA A 100 -8.34 17.22 -1.07
N LEU A 101 -7.65 16.51 -0.16
CA LEU A 101 -7.95 16.52 1.28
C LEU A 101 -7.79 17.92 1.87
N SER A 102 -6.70 18.61 1.56
CA SER A 102 -6.44 19.97 2.05
C SER A 102 -7.49 20.99 1.53
N ALA A 103 -7.99 20.81 0.30
CA ALA A 103 -9.06 21.64 -0.23
C ALA A 103 -10.41 21.35 0.48
N PHE A 104 -10.70 20.10 0.76
CA PHE A 104 -11.89 19.68 1.49
C PHE A 104 -11.89 20.22 2.94
N GLU A 105 -10.76 20.19 3.62
CA GLU A 105 -10.60 20.70 4.99
C GLU A 105 -10.86 22.21 5.09
N LYS A 106 -10.60 22.98 4.02
CA LYS A 106 -10.86 24.42 3.95
C LYS A 106 -12.34 24.78 3.75
N GLY A 107 -13.23 23.80 3.70
CA GLY A 107 -14.66 24.00 3.81
C GLY A 107 -15.46 24.11 2.50
N ASP A 108 -14.89 23.74 1.36
CA ASP A 108 -15.64 23.63 0.12
C ASP A 108 -16.33 22.27 0.02
N ALA A 109 -17.67 22.26 0.24
CA ALA A 109 -18.46 21.03 0.20
C ALA A 109 -18.39 20.28 -1.15
N ALA A 110 -18.11 20.98 -2.26
CA ALA A 110 -17.93 20.35 -3.57
C ALA A 110 -16.65 19.52 -3.64
N THR A 111 -15.65 19.81 -2.80
CA THR A 111 -14.34 19.13 -2.83
C THR A 111 -14.37 17.73 -2.26
N ILE A 112 -15.37 17.36 -1.42
CA ILE A 112 -15.52 15.97 -0.94
C ILE A 112 -15.74 14.99 -2.09
N GLN A 113 -16.49 15.37 -3.13
CA GLN A 113 -16.73 14.49 -4.27
C GLN A 113 -15.45 14.23 -5.05
N ARG A 114 -14.62 15.27 -5.22
CA ARG A 114 -13.30 15.13 -5.85
C ARG A 114 -12.38 14.26 -5.02
N PHE A 115 -12.30 14.51 -3.71
CA PHE A 115 -11.49 13.70 -2.81
C PHE A 115 -11.92 12.23 -2.84
N ALA A 116 -13.23 11.96 -2.74
CA ALA A 116 -13.78 10.62 -2.82
C ALA A 116 -13.44 9.90 -4.14
N ALA A 117 -13.54 10.60 -5.28
CA ALA A 117 -13.21 10.04 -6.58
C ALA A 117 -11.73 9.64 -6.68
N ILE A 118 -10.81 10.47 -6.16
CA ILE A 118 -9.38 10.15 -6.15
C ILE A 118 -9.09 8.98 -5.21
N VAL A 119 -9.74 8.92 -4.03
CA VAL A 119 -9.62 7.78 -3.09
C VAL A 119 -10.03 6.47 -3.77
N GLU A 120 -11.15 6.45 -4.50
CA GLU A 120 -11.60 5.26 -5.23
C GLU A 120 -10.61 4.86 -6.33
N THR A 121 -10.09 5.82 -7.10
CA THR A 121 -9.10 5.57 -8.15
C THR A 121 -7.82 4.97 -7.56
N TYR A 122 -7.29 5.59 -6.51
CA TYR A 122 -6.07 5.14 -5.85
C TYR A 122 -6.23 3.75 -5.23
N ALA A 123 -7.30 3.52 -4.49
CA ALA A 123 -7.55 2.23 -3.87
C ALA A 123 -7.71 1.11 -4.91
N HIS A 124 -8.43 1.37 -6.01
CA HIS A 124 -8.58 0.40 -7.10
C HIS A 124 -7.23 0.07 -7.74
N MET A 125 -6.43 1.09 -8.04
CA MET A 125 -5.09 0.90 -8.61
C MET A 125 -4.22 0.03 -7.70
N GLN A 126 -4.17 0.31 -6.40
CA GLN A 126 -3.36 -0.45 -5.44
C GLN A 126 -3.83 -1.90 -5.30
N TRP A 127 -5.15 -2.17 -5.31
CA TRP A 127 -5.63 -3.56 -5.27
C TRP A 127 -5.30 -4.34 -6.53
N GLU A 128 -5.42 -3.74 -7.72
CA GLU A 128 -5.04 -4.40 -8.96
C GLU A 128 -3.52 -4.63 -9.03
N HIS A 129 -2.73 -3.71 -8.49
CA HIS A 129 -1.29 -3.81 -8.37
C HIS A 129 -0.89 -5.02 -7.49
N MET A 130 -1.32 -5.05 -6.22
CA MET A 130 -1.06 -6.15 -5.29
C MET A 130 -1.55 -7.48 -5.85
N ARG A 131 -2.73 -7.51 -6.49
CA ARG A 131 -3.26 -8.72 -7.14
C ARG A 131 -2.35 -9.23 -8.26
N LYS A 132 -1.78 -8.35 -9.09
CA LYS A 132 -0.82 -8.77 -10.12
C LYS A 132 0.44 -9.36 -9.52
N GLU A 133 0.91 -8.81 -8.43
CA GLU A 133 2.06 -9.37 -7.71
C GLU A 133 1.75 -10.73 -7.13
N GLU A 134 0.65 -10.86 -6.42
CA GLU A 134 0.24 -12.11 -5.79
C GLU A 134 -0.10 -13.21 -6.80
N ASP A 135 -0.86 -12.89 -7.85
CA ASP A 135 -1.35 -13.87 -8.82
C ASP A 135 -0.33 -14.20 -9.93
N LEU A 136 0.57 -13.27 -10.26
CA LEU A 136 1.46 -13.43 -11.41
C LEU A 136 2.94 -13.38 -11.02
N LEU A 137 3.38 -12.31 -10.35
CA LEU A 137 4.80 -12.08 -10.08
C LEU A 137 5.38 -13.07 -9.06
N LEU A 138 4.73 -13.23 -7.90
CA LEU A 138 5.19 -14.13 -6.84
C LEU A 138 5.25 -15.59 -7.31
N PRO A 139 4.26 -16.14 -8.04
CA PRO A 139 4.39 -17.47 -8.62
C PRO A 139 5.52 -17.60 -9.66
N MET A 140 5.83 -16.54 -10.42
CA MET A 140 7.01 -16.56 -11.31
C MET A 140 8.30 -16.57 -10.49
N ALA A 141 8.38 -15.74 -9.45
CA ALA A 141 9.53 -15.69 -8.56
C ALA A 141 9.77 -17.03 -7.84
N GLU A 142 8.72 -17.68 -7.35
CA GLU A 142 8.84 -18.99 -6.68
C GLU A 142 9.41 -20.08 -7.60
N ARG A 143 9.12 -20.02 -8.90
CA ARG A 143 9.66 -20.97 -9.89
C ARG A 143 11.07 -20.66 -10.31
N SER A 144 11.50 -19.41 -10.24
CA SER A 144 12.73 -18.93 -10.88
C SER A 144 13.85 -18.59 -9.90
N LEU A 145 13.53 -18.27 -8.63
CA LEU A 145 14.50 -17.86 -7.62
C LEU A 145 14.99 -19.04 -6.78
N GLY A 146 16.29 -19.03 -6.51
CA GLY A 146 16.93 -20.01 -5.64
C GLY A 146 16.85 -19.65 -4.15
N ALA A 147 17.27 -20.57 -3.29
CA ALA A 147 17.27 -20.39 -1.84
C ALA A 147 18.08 -19.17 -1.38
N ASP A 148 19.19 -18.87 -2.05
CA ASP A 148 20.04 -17.72 -1.73
C ASP A 148 19.41 -16.40 -2.13
N ASP A 149 18.69 -16.37 -3.25
CA ASP A 149 17.92 -15.21 -3.68
C ASP A 149 16.82 -14.89 -2.65
N TRP A 150 16.06 -15.92 -2.24
CA TRP A 150 15.00 -15.77 -1.24
C TRP A 150 15.52 -15.34 0.13
N ARG A 151 16.70 -15.80 0.54
CA ARG A 151 17.31 -15.34 1.80
C ARG A 151 17.62 -13.85 1.76
N ARG A 152 18.22 -13.34 0.67
CA ARG A 152 18.53 -11.91 0.51
C ARG A 152 17.27 -11.06 0.50
N ILE A 153 16.21 -11.52 -0.17
CA ILE A 153 14.92 -10.83 -0.19
C ILE A 153 14.30 -10.83 1.22
N ALA A 154 14.29 -11.97 1.91
CA ALA A 154 13.76 -12.07 3.27
C ALA A 154 14.51 -11.16 4.26
N ASP A 155 15.84 -11.06 4.14
CA ASP A 155 16.66 -10.17 4.96
C ASP A 155 16.27 -8.71 4.74
N ALA A 156 16.10 -8.29 3.49
CA ALA A 156 15.65 -6.94 3.16
C ALA A 156 14.26 -6.61 3.72
N PHE A 157 13.32 -7.53 3.62
CA PHE A 157 11.95 -7.32 4.13
C PHE A 157 11.86 -7.37 5.66
N ARG A 158 12.72 -8.11 6.35
CA ARG A 158 12.81 -8.09 7.83
C ARG A 158 13.23 -6.74 8.40
N GLU A 159 13.91 -5.90 7.64
CA GLU A 159 14.24 -4.53 8.03
C GLU A 159 13.07 -3.57 7.90
N ASN A 160 11.91 -4.02 7.40
CA ASN A 160 10.71 -3.23 7.34
C ASN A 160 10.13 -3.04 8.75
N ASP A 161 10.34 -1.86 9.28
CA ASP A 161 9.69 -1.45 10.52
C ASP A 161 8.29 -0.93 10.17
N ASN A 162 7.37 -1.89 9.82
CA ASN A 162 5.99 -1.53 9.55
C ASN A 162 5.41 -0.89 10.82
N PRO A 163 4.99 0.39 10.77
CA PRO A 163 4.50 1.07 11.95
C PRO A 163 3.23 0.44 12.54
N LEU A 164 2.52 -0.41 11.77
CA LEU A 164 1.31 -1.09 12.24
C LEU A 164 1.59 -2.52 12.73
N PHE A 165 2.59 -3.22 12.18
CA PHE A 165 2.83 -4.64 12.40
C PHE A 165 4.31 -4.99 12.69
N GLY A 166 5.19 -4.00 12.75
CA GLY A 166 6.62 -4.19 13.00
C GLY A 166 6.95 -4.67 14.42
N ILE A 167 8.19 -5.10 14.63
CA ILE A 167 8.70 -5.63 15.91
C ILE A 167 8.62 -4.56 17.04
N LYS A 168 8.53 -3.30 16.69
CA LYS A 168 8.31 -2.16 17.59
C LYS A 168 7.25 -1.23 17.02
N PRO A 169 5.94 -1.56 17.16
CA PRO A 169 4.90 -0.63 16.77
C PRO A 169 5.09 0.69 17.56
N ARG A 170 5.09 1.82 16.87
CA ARG A 170 5.05 3.11 17.55
C ARG A 170 3.67 3.24 18.21
N ASP A 171 3.61 3.80 19.41
CA ASP A 171 2.34 4.00 20.15
C ASP A 171 1.27 4.72 19.31
N ASP A 172 1.71 5.58 18.39
CA ASP A 172 0.82 6.29 17.47
C ASP A 172 0.25 5.40 16.36
N ALA A 173 1.02 4.43 15.89
CA ALA A 173 0.60 3.48 14.87
C ALA A 173 -0.42 2.47 15.42
N ASP A 174 -0.25 2.04 16.65
CA ASP A 174 -1.17 1.13 17.34
C ASP A 174 -2.55 1.80 17.58
N ARG A 175 -2.55 3.11 17.89
CA ARG A 175 -3.79 3.91 17.95
C ARG A 175 -4.46 4.06 16.59
N LEU A 176 -3.68 4.33 15.54
CA LEU A 176 -4.18 4.43 14.17
C LEU A 176 -4.78 3.10 13.71
N TYR A 177 -4.08 1.99 13.92
CA TYR A 177 -4.55 0.66 13.59
C TYR A 177 -5.85 0.29 14.30
N ARG A 178 -5.92 0.47 15.62
CA ARG A 178 -7.16 0.25 16.39
C ARG A 178 -8.30 1.13 15.90
N LYS A 179 -8.01 2.38 15.52
CA LYS A 179 -9.02 3.28 14.95
C LYS A 179 -9.47 2.82 13.56
N ILE A 180 -8.56 2.34 12.72
CA ILE A 180 -8.88 1.75 11.41
C ILE A 180 -9.71 0.48 11.58
N LEU A 181 -9.32 -0.44 12.46
CA LEU A 181 -10.08 -1.67 12.75
C LEU A 181 -11.47 -1.37 13.32
N SER A 182 -11.63 -0.32 14.14
CA SER A 182 -12.95 0.11 14.64
C SER A 182 -13.87 0.69 13.57
N LEU A 183 -13.33 0.99 12.36
CA LEU A 183 -14.07 1.46 11.20
C LEU A 183 -14.39 0.35 10.20
N ALA A 184 -13.81 -0.83 10.38
CA ALA A 184 -14.20 -2.02 9.64
C ALA A 184 -15.63 -2.42 10.07
N PRO A 185 -16.49 -2.87 9.13
CA PRO A 185 -17.85 -3.28 9.44
C PRO A 185 -17.90 -4.52 10.34
#